data_64d7cc8b3162cbb6549cd8cf186f457e
#
_entry.id   64d7cc8b3162cbb6549cd8cf186f457e
#
_cell.length_a   1.000
_cell.length_b   1.000
_cell.length_c   1.000
_cell.angle_alpha   90.00
_cell.angle_beta   90.00
_cell.angle_gamma   90.00
#
_symmetry.space_group_name_H-M   'P 1'
#
loop_
_entity.id
_entity.type
_entity.pdbx_description
1 polymer ?
#
loop_
_entity_poly.entity_id
_entity_poly.type
_entity_poly.pdbx_seq_one_letter_code
_entity_poly.pdbx_strand_id
1 'polypeptide(L)'
;NKTSETAQFVSVGELDVWFDELQSVMTGPLTFIYDACQSGTFVEGLLPPEGASRIVLTSASNEPALFLEGGALSFSYQFWAAVFYKGKFYDAYLSATKQMEGDQRPLLDANGNGIANEKEDKFLVRDIVIGRGAVAASVPPELKGVSSPISLNGETSALIEVGEVVSLNPIDRVWAVMVPPNFRARRA
;
A
#
# COMPACT_ATOMS: atom_id res chain seq x y z
N ASN A 1 21.84 -20.46 -27.59
CA ASN A 1 20.58 -19.93 -28.11
C ASN A 1 19.76 -19.48 -26.93
N LYS A 2 19.86 -18.17 -26.58
CA LYS A 2 18.87 -17.52 -25.72
C LYS A 2 17.66 -17.27 -26.61
N THR A 3 16.60 -18.03 -26.44
CA THR A 3 15.29 -17.68 -26.93
C THR A 3 14.93 -16.34 -26.28
N SER A 4 14.77 -15.31 -27.11
CA SER A 4 14.19 -14.02 -26.69
C SER A 4 12.76 -14.32 -26.17
N GLU A 5 12.59 -14.34 -24.88
CA GLU A 5 11.24 -14.29 -24.30
C GLU A 5 10.65 -12.95 -24.72
N THR A 6 9.66 -13.00 -25.59
CA THR A 6 8.86 -11.83 -25.94
C THR A 6 8.13 -11.41 -24.66
N ALA A 7 8.46 -10.24 -24.13
CA ALA A 7 7.74 -9.71 -22.97
C ALA A 7 6.25 -9.64 -23.32
N GLN A 8 5.42 -10.25 -22.48
CA GLN A 8 3.96 -10.17 -22.61
C GLN A 8 3.51 -8.94 -21.80
N PHE A 9 2.76 -8.09 -22.45
CA PHE A 9 2.19 -6.89 -21.84
C PHE A 9 0.68 -7.04 -21.78
N VAL A 10 0.08 -6.58 -20.70
CA VAL A 10 -1.36 -6.42 -20.56
C VAL A 10 -1.63 -4.92 -20.50
N SER A 11 -2.41 -4.42 -21.41
CA SER A 11 -2.84 -3.02 -21.40
C SER A 11 -3.93 -2.78 -20.36
N VAL A 12 -4.10 -1.54 -19.93
CA VAL A 12 -5.19 -1.18 -19.02
C VAL A 12 -6.56 -1.49 -19.63
N GLY A 13 -6.72 -1.30 -20.95
CA GLY A 13 -7.98 -1.61 -21.63
C GLY A 13 -8.28 -3.11 -21.69
N GLU A 14 -7.28 -3.99 -21.86
CA GLU A 14 -7.49 -5.43 -21.77
C GLU A 14 -7.87 -5.85 -20.35
N LEU A 15 -7.22 -5.26 -19.35
CA LEU A 15 -7.54 -5.52 -17.95
C LEU A 15 -8.95 -5.06 -17.60
N ASP A 16 -9.38 -3.91 -18.11
CA ASP A 16 -10.72 -3.38 -17.94
C ASP A 16 -11.78 -4.33 -18.50
N VAL A 17 -11.60 -4.79 -19.73
CA VAL A 17 -12.49 -5.80 -20.36
C VAL A 17 -12.59 -7.07 -19.50
N TRP A 18 -11.48 -7.58 -18.98
CA TRP A 18 -11.48 -8.77 -18.11
C TRP A 18 -12.21 -8.53 -16.80
N PHE A 19 -12.10 -7.33 -16.23
CA PHE A 19 -12.81 -6.97 -15.01
C PHE A 19 -14.31 -6.80 -15.26
N ASP A 20 -14.70 -6.26 -16.41
CA ASP A 20 -16.10 -6.15 -16.81
C ASP A 20 -16.74 -7.53 -17.00
N GLU A 21 -16.04 -8.43 -17.70
CA GLU A 21 -16.46 -9.83 -17.85
C GLU A 21 -16.63 -10.51 -16.49
N LEU A 22 -15.65 -10.33 -15.59
CA LEU A 22 -15.71 -10.87 -14.23
C LEU A 22 -16.92 -10.30 -13.46
N GLN A 23 -17.13 -8.98 -13.52
CA GLN A 23 -18.24 -8.31 -12.82
C GLN A 23 -19.61 -8.65 -13.38
N SER A 24 -19.69 -9.11 -14.64
CA SER A 24 -20.94 -9.58 -15.23
C SER A 24 -21.47 -10.85 -14.58
N VAL A 25 -20.62 -11.65 -13.94
CA VAL A 25 -20.97 -12.95 -13.34
C VAL A 25 -20.80 -12.99 -11.81
N MET A 26 -20.13 -12.00 -11.21
CA MET A 26 -19.95 -11.94 -9.76
C MET A 26 -20.99 -11.04 -9.08
N THR A 27 -21.29 -11.36 -7.82
CA THR A 27 -22.12 -10.50 -6.97
C THR A 27 -21.21 -9.78 -5.96
N GLY A 28 -21.23 -8.46 -5.98
CA GLY A 28 -20.44 -7.64 -5.04
C GLY A 28 -19.35 -6.81 -5.73
N PRO A 29 -18.69 -5.95 -4.96
CA PRO A 29 -17.67 -5.06 -5.50
C PRO A 29 -16.39 -5.82 -5.88
N LEU A 30 -15.79 -5.44 -7.01
CA LEU A 30 -14.44 -5.84 -7.37
C LEU A 30 -13.45 -4.85 -6.72
N THR A 31 -12.42 -5.37 -6.09
CA THR A 31 -11.34 -4.53 -5.54
C THR A 31 -10.03 -4.86 -6.23
N PHE A 32 -9.44 -3.88 -6.88
CA PHE A 32 -8.13 -3.97 -7.53
C PHE A 32 -7.10 -3.14 -6.75
N ILE A 33 -6.03 -3.79 -6.32
CA ILE A 33 -4.92 -3.15 -5.61
C ILE A 33 -3.67 -3.35 -6.44
N TYR A 34 -3.04 -2.24 -6.86
CA TYR A 34 -1.89 -2.27 -7.75
C TYR A 34 -0.73 -1.45 -7.19
N ASP A 35 0.37 -2.15 -6.91
CA ASP A 35 1.60 -1.55 -6.38
C ASP A 35 2.70 -1.59 -7.46
N ALA A 36 2.87 -0.47 -8.14
CA ALA A 36 3.87 -0.30 -9.20
C ALA A 36 4.16 1.18 -9.44
N CYS A 37 5.30 1.45 -10.10
CA CYS A 37 5.60 2.77 -10.62
C CYS A 37 4.48 3.25 -11.57
N GLN A 38 4.12 4.51 -11.49
CA GLN A 38 3.06 5.14 -12.29
C GLN A 38 1.70 4.41 -12.26
N SER A 39 1.44 3.62 -11.20
CA SER A 39 0.22 2.82 -11.08
C SER A 39 -1.07 3.66 -11.11
N GLY A 40 -0.99 4.92 -10.75
CA GLY A 40 -2.13 5.85 -10.78
C GLY A 40 -2.72 6.08 -12.16
N THR A 41 -1.96 5.82 -13.22
CA THR A 41 -2.46 5.89 -14.60
C THR A 41 -3.56 4.87 -14.92
N PHE A 42 -3.71 3.86 -14.06
CA PHE A 42 -4.76 2.85 -14.18
C PHE A 42 -6.13 3.33 -13.66
N VAL A 43 -6.18 4.35 -12.81
CA VAL A 43 -7.43 4.80 -12.17
C VAL A 43 -8.48 5.20 -13.20
N GLU A 44 -8.11 6.07 -14.15
CA GLU A 44 -9.02 6.55 -15.19
C GLU A 44 -9.42 5.48 -16.22
N GLY A 45 -8.62 4.42 -16.33
CA GLY A 45 -8.83 3.35 -17.33
C GLY A 45 -9.56 2.12 -16.82
N LEU A 46 -9.89 2.05 -15.52
CA LEU A 46 -10.53 0.90 -14.89
C LEU A 46 -11.90 1.27 -14.31
N LEU A 47 -12.76 1.86 -15.12
CA LEU A 47 -14.10 2.26 -14.69
C LEU A 47 -15.06 1.05 -14.67
N PRO A 48 -15.91 0.90 -13.64
CA PRO A 48 -16.86 -0.21 -13.60
C PRO A 48 -17.97 -0.05 -14.65
N PRO A 49 -18.53 -1.16 -15.17
CA PRO A 49 -19.69 -1.10 -15.99
C PRO A 49 -20.92 -0.60 -15.19
N GLU A 50 -21.94 -0.12 -15.89
CA GLU A 50 -23.14 0.43 -15.26
C GLU A 50 -23.76 -0.54 -14.24
N GLY A 51 -24.02 -0.06 -13.04
CA GLY A 51 -24.60 -0.84 -11.95
C GLY A 51 -23.62 -1.73 -11.19
N ALA A 52 -22.36 -1.84 -11.61
CA ALA A 52 -21.31 -2.53 -10.87
C ALA A 52 -20.53 -1.57 -9.97
N SER A 53 -19.83 -2.13 -8.98
CA SER A 53 -18.96 -1.37 -8.08
C SER A 53 -17.53 -1.89 -8.18
N ARG A 54 -16.58 -0.99 -8.46
CA ARG A 54 -15.15 -1.30 -8.54
C ARG A 54 -14.37 -0.33 -7.66
N ILE A 55 -13.49 -0.86 -6.85
CA ILE A 55 -12.57 -0.09 -6.02
C ILE A 55 -11.18 -0.26 -6.62
N VAL A 56 -10.55 0.84 -6.99
CA VAL A 56 -9.18 0.87 -7.52
C VAL A 56 -8.29 1.56 -6.51
N LEU A 57 -7.29 0.84 -6.02
CA LEU A 57 -6.26 1.36 -5.11
C LEU A 57 -4.90 1.19 -5.76
N THR A 58 -4.17 2.28 -5.93
CA THR A 58 -2.83 2.28 -6.49
C THR A 58 -1.81 2.86 -5.50
N SER A 59 -0.58 2.36 -5.54
CA SER A 59 0.46 2.75 -4.59
C SER A 59 1.11 4.10 -4.90
N ALA A 60 1.06 4.52 -6.17
CA ALA A 60 1.68 5.75 -6.64
C ALA A 60 0.73 6.47 -7.60
N SER A 61 0.92 7.77 -7.83
CA SER A 61 0.26 8.49 -8.91
C SER A 61 1.09 8.38 -10.21
N ASN A 62 1.79 9.43 -10.61
CA ASN A 62 2.67 9.42 -11.79
C ASN A 62 4.15 9.25 -11.44
N GLU A 63 4.48 9.15 -10.16
CA GLU A 63 5.82 8.93 -9.65
C GLU A 63 6.18 7.42 -9.56
N PRO A 64 7.47 7.09 -9.41
CA PRO A 64 7.90 5.73 -9.10
C PRO A 64 7.37 5.24 -7.75
N ALA A 65 7.00 3.98 -7.66
CA ALA A 65 6.73 3.31 -6.39
C ALA A 65 8.04 2.91 -5.69
N LEU A 66 8.01 2.92 -4.37
CA LEU A 66 9.14 2.55 -3.53
C LEU A 66 9.10 1.07 -3.18
N PHE A 67 10.17 0.35 -3.52
CA PHE A 67 10.39 -1.04 -3.15
C PHE A 67 11.79 -1.19 -2.58
N LEU A 68 11.93 -1.17 -1.26
CA LEU A 68 13.20 -1.37 -0.58
C LEU A 68 13.17 -2.63 0.26
N GLU A 69 14.36 -3.11 0.67
CA GLU A 69 14.53 -4.28 1.54
C GLU A 69 13.75 -5.52 1.05
N GLY A 70 13.82 -5.81 -0.26
CA GLY A 70 13.10 -6.93 -0.84
C GLY A 70 11.58 -6.81 -0.79
N GLY A 71 11.05 -5.58 -0.72
CA GLY A 71 9.63 -5.28 -0.64
C GLY A 71 9.10 -5.06 0.79
N ALA A 72 9.93 -5.26 1.82
CA ALA A 72 9.53 -5.00 3.20
C ALA A 72 9.25 -3.51 3.47
N LEU A 73 9.77 -2.62 2.63
CA LEU A 73 9.41 -1.22 2.57
C LEU A 73 8.75 -0.94 1.23
N SER A 74 7.45 -1.18 1.17
CA SER A 74 6.59 -0.90 0.00
C SER A 74 5.19 -0.56 0.47
N PHE A 75 4.40 0.05 -0.40
CA PHE A 75 3.00 0.33 -0.10
C PHE A 75 2.23 -0.96 0.22
N SER A 76 2.38 -1.99 -0.60
CA SER A 76 1.69 -3.28 -0.40
C SER A 76 2.02 -3.89 0.95
N TYR A 77 3.28 -3.89 1.36
CA TYR A 77 3.65 -4.44 2.66
C TYR A 77 2.95 -3.68 3.80
N GLN A 78 2.99 -2.36 3.79
CA GLN A 78 2.38 -1.53 4.81
C GLN A 78 0.85 -1.66 4.82
N PHE A 79 0.23 -1.72 3.63
CA PHE A 79 -1.20 -1.89 3.49
C PHE A 79 -1.67 -3.24 4.06
N TRP A 80 -1.06 -4.34 3.62
CA TRP A 80 -1.47 -5.67 4.07
C TRP A 80 -1.14 -5.94 5.53
N ALA A 81 -0.04 -5.41 6.05
CA ALA A 81 0.25 -5.43 7.48
C ALA A 81 -0.85 -4.72 8.27
N ALA A 82 -1.28 -3.55 7.82
CA ALA A 82 -2.34 -2.80 8.48
C ALA A 82 -3.71 -3.50 8.35
N VAL A 83 -4.03 -4.11 7.20
CA VAL A 83 -5.22 -4.98 7.04
C VAL A 83 -5.20 -6.10 8.06
N PHE A 84 -4.06 -6.78 8.21
CA PHE A 84 -3.90 -7.87 9.16
C PHE A 84 -4.16 -7.44 10.61
N TYR A 85 -3.66 -6.26 11.01
CA TYR A 85 -3.78 -5.77 12.38
C TYR A 85 -5.08 -4.99 12.67
N LYS A 86 -5.54 -4.18 11.72
CA LYS A 86 -6.66 -3.26 11.91
C LYS A 86 -7.97 -3.73 11.27
N GLY A 87 -7.87 -4.58 10.25
CA GLY A 87 -8.99 -5.19 9.56
C GLY A 87 -9.78 -4.28 8.63
N LYS A 88 -9.71 -2.95 8.77
CA LYS A 88 -10.47 -2.00 7.95
C LYS A 88 -9.64 -1.49 6.78
N PHE A 89 -10.24 -1.49 5.59
CA PHE A 89 -9.62 -1.06 4.34
C PHE A 89 -9.07 0.37 4.43
N TYR A 90 -9.91 1.32 4.85
CA TYR A 90 -9.51 2.72 4.86
C TYR A 90 -8.42 3.02 5.90
N ASP A 91 -8.45 2.38 7.04
CA ASP A 91 -7.40 2.52 8.05
C ASP A 91 -6.06 1.97 7.54
N ALA A 92 -6.11 0.85 6.78
CA ALA A 92 -4.94 0.28 6.14
C ALA A 92 -4.38 1.21 5.03
N TYR A 93 -5.27 1.77 4.21
CA TYR A 93 -4.89 2.77 3.21
C TYR A 93 -4.20 3.98 3.83
N LEU A 94 -4.79 4.58 4.88
CA LEU A 94 -4.20 5.72 5.57
C LEU A 94 -2.85 5.37 6.22
N SER A 95 -2.75 4.18 6.81
CA SER A 95 -1.50 3.73 7.44
C SER A 95 -0.38 3.60 6.40
N ALA A 96 -0.66 2.94 5.27
CA ALA A 96 0.30 2.79 4.19
C ALA A 96 0.68 4.13 3.55
N THR A 97 -0.32 5.01 3.29
CA THR A 97 -0.08 6.35 2.75
C THR A 97 0.86 7.16 3.64
N LYS A 98 0.64 7.11 4.95
CA LYS A 98 1.48 7.84 5.91
C LYS A 98 2.93 7.32 5.93
N GLN A 99 3.13 6.01 5.77
CA GLN A 99 4.48 5.42 5.73
C GLN A 99 5.24 5.75 4.44
N MET A 100 4.52 6.05 3.36
CA MET A 100 5.07 6.42 2.05
C MET A 100 5.08 7.94 1.82
N GLU A 101 4.69 8.74 2.82
CA GLU A 101 4.61 10.20 2.70
C GLU A 101 5.96 10.81 2.35
N GLY A 102 5.98 11.63 1.30
CA GLY A 102 7.18 12.27 0.76
C GLY A 102 7.84 11.51 -0.39
N ASP A 103 7.58 10.21 -0.56
CA ASP A 103 8.17 9.38 -1.61
C ASP A 103 7.19 9.09 -2.74
N GLN A 104 5.94 8.77 -2.41
CA GLN A 104 4.90 8.45 -3.38
C GLN A 104 3.51 8.85 -2.87
N ARG A 105 2.57 9.03 -3.79
CA ARG A 105 1.19 9.43 -3.51
C ARG A 105 0.22 8.34 -3.95
N PRO A 106 -0.26 7.51 -3.03
CA PRO A 106 -1.28 6.51 -3.33
C PRO A 106 -2.62 7.14 -3.76
N LEU A 107 -3.32 6.49 -4.67
CA LEU A 107 -4.62 6.91 -5.18
C LEU A 107 -5.67 5.85 -4.86
N LEU A 108 -6.83 6.30 -4.39
CA LEU A 108 -7.99 5.47 -4.10
C LEU A 108 -9.20 6.05 -4.83
N ASP A 109 -9.74 5.30 -5.79
CA ASP A 109 -11.05 5.53 -6.40
C ASP A 109 -11.97 4.38 -5.96
N ALA A 110 -12.99 4.70 -5.19
CA ALA A 110 -13.93 3.72 -4.65
C ALA A 110 -15.35 3.91 -5.19
N ASN A 111 -15.65 5.06 -5.77
CA ASN A 111 -16.94 5.34 -6.40
C ASN A 111 -16.94 4.99 -7.91
N GLY A 112 -15.76 4.66 -8.47
CA GLY A 112 -15.61 4.22 -9.86
C GLY A 112 -15.79 5.32 -10.89
N ASN A 113 -15.52 6.58 -10.54
CA ASN A 113 -15.67 7.71 -11.44
C ASN A 113 -14.35 8.14 -12.12
N GLY A 114 -13.23 7.47 -11.82
CA GLY A 114 -11.90 7.78 -12.33
C GLY A 114 -11.19 8.95 -11.64
N ILE A 115 -11.78 9.51 -10.59
CA ILE A 115 -11.22 10.61 -9.80
C ILE A 115 -10.89 10.09 -8.40
N ALA A 116 -9.61 9.92 -8.13
CA ALA A 116 -9.17 9.34 -6.88
C ALA A 116 -9.11 10.34 -5.71
N ASN A 117 -9.18 9.80 -4.50
CA ASN A 117 -9.01 10.51 -3.23
C ASN A 117 -10.08 11.57 -2.95
N GLU A 118 -11.27 11.38 -3.48
CA GLU A 118 -12.43 12.18 -3.16
C GLU A 118 -12.97 11.87 -1.76
N LYS A 119 -13.81 12.73 -1.26
CA LYS A 119 -14.44 12.53 0.04
C LYS A 119 -15.38 11.32 0.04
N GLU A 120 -16.02 11.07 -1.08
CA GLU A 120 -16.93 9.95 -1.33
C GLU A 120 -16.21 8.62 -1.25
N ASP A 121 -15.00 8.50 -1.80
CA ASP A 121 -14.18 7.29 -1.75
C ASP A 121 -13.96 6.82 -0.31
N LYS A 122 -13.63 7.75 0.58
CA LYS A 122 -13.47 7.46 2.00
C LYS A 122 -14.74 6.86 2.61
N PHE A 123 -15.91 7.44 2.30
CA PHE A 123 -17.17 6.97 2.88
C PHE A 123 -17.52 5.56 2.41
N LEU A 124 -17.21 5.24 1.15
CA LEU A 124 -17.51 3.93 0.58
C LEU A 124 -16.66 2.82 1.18
N VAL A 125 -15.40 3.09 1.53
CA VAL A 125 -14.47 2.05 2.00
C VAL A 125 -14.22 2.02 3.51
N ARG A 126 -14.68 3.01 4.26
CA ARG A 126 -14.35 3.16 5.69
C ARG A 126 -14.75 1.98 6.56
N ASP A 127 -15.82 1.27 6.19
CA ASP A 127 -16.37 0.16 6.95
C ASP A 127 -16.12 -1.20 6.27
N ILE A 128 -15.43 -1.21 5.14
CA ILE A 128 -15.03 -2.45 4.46
C ILE A 128 -13.96 -3.16 5.30
N VAL A 129 -14.19 -4.44 5.57
CA VAL A 129 -13.23 -5.33 6.22
C VAL A 129 -12.74 -6.33 5.19
N ILE A 130 -11.42 -6.43 5.00
CA ILE A 130 -10.82 -7.40 4.10
C ILE A 130 -10.55 -8.70 4.86
N GLY A 131 -11.04 -9.80 4.32
CA GLY A 131 -10.88 -11.14 4.89
C GLY A 131 -11.95 -11.49 5.92
N ARG A 132 -12.10 -12.81 6.18
CA ARG A 132 -12.99 -13.30 7.23
C ARG A 132 -12.30 -13.14 8.57
N GLY A 133 -12.70 -12.11 9.28
CA GLY A 133 -12.32 -11.99 10.67
C GLY A 133 -10.80 -12.15 10.80
N ALA A 134 -10.04 -11.23 10.18
CA ALA A 134 -8.70 -11.00 10.65
C ALA A 134 -8.83 -11.06 12.16
N VAL A 135 -8.17 -12.02 12.75
CA VAL A 135 -8.30 -12.35 14.16
C VAL A 135 -8.28 -11.04 14.92
N ALA A 136 -9.41 -10.65 15.46
CA ALA A 136 -9.60 -9.38 16.18
C ALA A 136 -8.79 -9.37 17.49
N ALA A 137 -7.58 -9.87 17.48
CA ALA A 137 -6.79 -10.09 18.69
C ALA A 137 -5.27 -9.93 18.53
N SER A 138 -4.72 -9.58 17.41
CA SER A 138 -3.30 -9.21 17.44
C SER A 138 -3.18 -7.71 17.68
N VAL A 139 -3.01 -7.34 18.93
CA VAL A 139 -2.49 -6.02 19.27
C VAL A 139 -1.14 -5.88 18.56
N PRO A 140 -0.93 -4.83 17.74
CA PRO A 140 0.36 -4.62 17.10
C PRO A 140 1.48 -4.64 18.14
N PRO A 141 2.68 -5.13 17.82
CA PRO A 141 3.82 -4.95 18.69
C PRO A 141 4.00 -3.46 19.03
N GLU A 142 4.17 -3.17 20.29
CA GLU A 142 4.42 -1.81 20.78
C GLU A 142 5.90 -1.65 21.10
N LEU A 143 6.52 -0.62 20.54
CA LEU A 143 7.88 -0.23 20.88
C LEU A 143 7.82 0.73 22.07
N LYS A 144 8.45 0.35 23.19
CA LYS A 144 8.55 1.20 24.38
C LYS A 144 9.98 1.63 24.61
N GLY A 145 10.15 2.80 25.22
CA GLY A 145 11.48 3.32 25.53
C GLY A 145 12.34 3.59 24.30
N VAL A 146 11.72 4.09 23.22
CA VAL A 146 12.47 4.53 22.03
C VAL A 146 13.29 5.77 22.40
N SER A 147 14.55 5.80 21.97
CA SER A 147 15.44 6.96 22.17
C SER A 147 14.78 8.27 21.74
N SER A 148 15.00 9.33 22.51
CA SER A 148 14.60 10.67 22.10
C SER A 148 15.31 11.09 20.81
N PRO A 149 14.76 12.06 20.04
CA PRO A 149 15.45 12.58 18.87
C PRO A 149 16.87 13.00 19.18
N ILE A 150 17.83 12.52 18.38
CA ILE A 150 19.27 12.78 18.56
C ILE A 150 19.72 13.75 17.47
N SER A 151 20.37 14.84 17.87
CA SER A 151 21.01 15.78 16.93
C SER A 151 22.52 15.57 16.96
N LEU A 152 23.09 15.27 15.80
CA LEU A 152 24.56 15.12 15.65
C LEU A 152 25.17 16.49 15.32
N ASN A 153 26.10 16.96 16.19
CA ASN A 153 26.79 18.20 16.01
C ASN A 153 28.32 17.94 15.85
N GLY A 154 28.64 17.09 14.87
CA GLY A 154 30.01 16.70 14.58
C GLY A 154 30.36 15.26 15.00
N GLU A 155 29.49 14.60 15.75
CA GLU A 155 29.65 13.18 16.06
C GLU A 155 29.44 12.34 14.78
N THR A 156 30.19 11.26 14.65
CA THR A 156 30.16 10.36 13.49
C THR A 156 29.19 9.17 13.66
N SER A 157 28.67 9.02 14.88
CA SER A 157 27.76 7.93 15.22
C SER A 157 26.75 8.33 16.29
N ALA A 158 25.60 7.70 16.31
CA ALA A 158 24.63 7.81 17.38
C ALA A 158 24.07 6.41 17.71
N LEU A 159 23.74 6.19 18.97
CA LEU A 159 23.07 4.99 19.43
C LEU A 159 21.57 5.24 19.47
N ILE A 160 20.80 4.42 18.74
CA ILE A 160 19.35 4.40 18.81
C ILE A 160 18.96 3.14 19.58
N GLU A 161 18.25 3.33 20.67
CA GLU A 161 17.82 2.23 21.54
C GLU A 161 16.31 2.09 21.55
N VAL A 162 15.85 0.84 21.60
CA VAL A 162 14.48 0.46 21.89
C VAL A 162 14.53 -0.36 23.17
N GLY A 163 13.92 0.14 24.24
CA GLY A 163 14.01 -0.51 25.55
C GLY A 163 13.23 -1.80 25.64
N GLU A 164 12.05 -1.84 25.02
CA GLU A 164 11.17 -3.00 25.07
C GLU A 164 10.31 -3.09 23.81
N VAL A 165 10.12 -4.31 23.31
CA VAL A 165 9.11 -4.62 22.28
C VAL A 165 8.05 -5.50 22.94
N VAL A 166 6.86 -4.96 23.15
CA VAL A 166 5.74 -5.70 23.75
C VAL A 166 4.88 -6.28 22.65
N SER A 167 4.71 -7.59 22.63
CA SER A 167 3.85 -8.30 21.69
C SER A 167 3.18 -9.50 22.35
N LEU A 168 1.94 -9.77 21.98
CA LEU A 168 1.23 -11.00 22.38
C LEU A 168 1.66 -12.22 21.56
N ASN A 169 2.28 -11.99 20.40
CA ASN A 169 2.77 -13.02 19.49
C ASN A 169 4.30 -13.04 19.48
N PRO A 170 4.92 -14.18 19.13
CA PRO A 170 6.35 -14.25 18.91
C PRO A 170 6.80 -13.20 17.89
N ILE A 171 7.90 -12.52 18.19
CA ILE A 171 8.50 -11.55 17.27
C ILE A 171 9.58 -12.28 16.49
N ASP A 172 9.39 -12.36 15.17
CA ASP A 172 10.37 -12.97 14.27
C ASP A 172 11.55 -12.04 14.01
N ARG A 173 11.28 -10.74 13.83
CA ARG A 173 12.31 -9.76 13.46
C ARG A 173 11.96 -8.36 13.93
N VAL A 174 13.00 -7.63 14.31
CA VAL A 174 12.96 -6.17 14.52
C VAL A 174 14.02 -5.53 13.62
N TRP A 175 13.68 -4.49 12.90
CA TRP A 175 14.62 -3.74 12.07
C TRP A 175 14.37 -2.25 12.15
N ALA A 176 15.38 -1.47 11.84
CA ALA A 176 15.28 -0.04 11.65
C ALA A 176 15.59 0.32 10.20
N VAL A 177 14.82 1.21 9.62
CA VAL A 177 15.09 1.79 8.31
C VAL A 177 15.66 3.19 8.52
N MET A 178 16.84 3.44 7.94
CA MET A 178 17.50 4.73 8.03
C MET A 178 17.44 5.41 6.65
N VAL A 179 16.74 6.53 6.60
CA VAL A 179 16.60 7.33 5.37
C VAL A 179 17.45 8.60 5.53
N PRO A 180 18.53 8.79 4.74
CA PRO A 180 19.30 10.01 4.80
C PRO A 180 18.51 11.21 4.25
N PRO A 181 18.78 12.45 4.71
CA PRO A 181 18.02 13.65 4.35
C PRO A 181 17.92 13.92 2.83
N ASN A 182 18.88 13.43 2.06
CA ASN A 182 18.96 13.60 0.61
C ASN A 182 18.69 12.29 -0.16
N PHE A 183 18.05 11.32 0.51
CA PHE A 183 17.71 10.07 -0.14
C PHE A 183 16.77 10.33 -1.32
N ARG A 184 17.20 9.90 -2.51
CA ARG A 184 16.34 9.77 -3.68
C ARG A 184 16.34 8.31 -4.07
N ALA A 185 15.17 7.69 -4.06
CA ALA A 185 15.03 6.34 -4.57
C ALA A 185 15.68 6.25 -5.97
N ARG A 186 16.56 5.28 -6.19
CA ARG A 186 17.12 5.06 -7.53
C ARG A 186 15.97 4.72 -8.45
N ARG A 187 15.83 5.47 -9.53
CA ARG A 187 14.94 5.09 -10.62
C ARG A 187 15.42 3.73 -11.14
N ALA A 188 14.53 2.74 -11.11
CA ALA A 188 14.75 1.46 -11.76
C ALA A 188 14.71 1.62 -13.28
#